data_c1c69e04a58004fb542e3f69361521f6
#
_entry.id   c1c69e04a58004fb542e3f69361521f6
#
_cell.length_a   1.000
_cell.length_b   1.000
_cell.length_c   1.000
_cell.angle_alpha   90.00
_cell.angle_beta   90.00
_cell.angle_gamma   90.00
#
_symmetry.space_group_name_H-M   'P 1'
#
loop_
_entity.id
_entity.type
_entity.pdbx_description
1 polymer ?
#
loop_
_entity_poly.entity_id
_entity_poly.type
_entity_poly.pdbx_seq_one_letter_code
_entity_poly.pdbx_strand_id
1 'polypeptide(L)'
;MQKSGALISFTAATLLAIAITGGLPSPAVAGLNRERQSVVKIYVTTQQEDFAQPWQSRPPSGGNGSGFIIKGRRIMTNAHVVSDARFIEVQREGDTKKYPASVLFIGHDCDLAIIQVKDESFFAGTSPLPFGDDMPVLNDAVLVLGYPMGGDRLSLTKGVVSRIDYSLYSHSTVDAHLIMQVDAAINPGNSGGPVLFNDRVVAVAFQGIMGAQNLGYTIPLPVINHFMKDIEDGTYDGYPDLGVMHLETVNPALHAELGLPDSCGGVVVIQVDPFGSSAGILRPGDVLLSIDGHPIAEDGSVRIDNNRVEYTEFTERKQCTDRIVLSVWRDRKTEGIIVPLKRKPDPFIFRQTYDEKPEYFIAGGLVFEPLSRGYLVTLGNELNTPAAQRLLYVSHYAKVDNLTRGRQQFVVLTSRLPHPINTYCSSHFNQILASVNGMAIRQISDLPEALKKSTGGFHLFRFEGNDNPLILDARAAEQADGEILAQYNIPAAQRFAAVKEKKQ
;
A
#
# COMPACT_ATOMS: atom_id res chain seq x y z
N MET A 1 -48.40 -90.30 -15.49
CA MET A 1 -47.89 -90.83 -16.78
C MET A 1 -46.82 -89.88 -17.29
N GLN A 2 -45.69 -90.46 -17.60
CA GLN A 2 -44.58 -90.06 -18.48
C GLN A 2 -43.70 -88.93 -18.03
N LYS A 3 -42.50 -89.20 -17.62
CA LYS A 3 -41.18 -89.46 -18.25
C LYS A 3 -40.46 -88.13 -18.58
N SER A 4 -39.48 -87.82 -17.83
CA SER A 4 -38.05 -88.09 -17.93
C SER A 4 -37.32 -87.28 -19.06
N GLY A 5 -36.29 -86.61 -18.69
CA GLY A 5 -35.29 -86.05 -19.58
C GLY A 5 -34.31 -85.22 -18.82
N ALA A 6 -33.22 -85.80 -18.35
CA ALA A 6 -32.04 -85.08 -17.81
C ALA A 6 -31.19 -84.58 -18.94
N LEU A 7 -30.80 -83.34 -18.86
CA LEU A 7 -29.70 -82.78 -19.69
C LEU A 7 -28.67 -82.12 -18.77
N ILE A 8 -27.51 -82.74 -18.80
CA ILE A 8 -26.33 -82.25 -18.09
C ILE A 8 -25.75 -81.13 -18.98
N SER A 9 -25.66 -79.92 -18.44
CA SER A 9 -24.96 -78.80 -19.11
C SER A 9 -23.68 -78.46 -18.34
N PHE A 10 -22.56 -78.65 -19.00
CA PHE A 10 -21.24 -78.19 -18.53
C PHE A 10 -21.17 -76.66 -18.64
N THR A 11 -21.10 -75.99 -17.53
CA THR A 11 -20.75 -74.56 -17.51
C THR A 11 -19.23 -74.37 -17.36
N ALA A 12 -18.61 -73.94 -18.43
CA ALA A 12 -17.21 -73.44 -18.43
C ALA A 12 -17.12 -72.16 -17.64
N ALA A 13 -16.38 -72.16 -16.53
CA ALA A 13 -16.05 -70.96 -15.77
C ALA A 13 -14.94 -70.18 -16.50
N THR A 14 -15.31 -69.10 -17.13
CA THR A 14 -14.34 -68.15 -17.70
C THR A 14 -13.86 -67.23 -16.55
N LEU A 15 -12.64 -67.44 -16.09
CA LEU A 15 -11.94 -66.50 -15.19
C LEU A 15 -11.61 -65.20 -15.94
N LEU A 16 -12.38 -64.14 -15.64
CA LEU A 16 -12.05 -62.77 -16.10
C LEU A 16 -10.99 -62.19 -15.20
N ALA A 17 -9.74 -62.21 -15.64
CA ALA A 17 -8.64 -61.49 -14.98
C ALA A 17 -8.84 -59.96 -15.18
N ILE A 18 -9.35 -59.28 -14.16
CA ILE A 18 -9.36 -57.81 -14.13
C ILE A 18 -7.93 -57.34 -13.89
N ALA A 19 -7.24 -56.95 -14.95
CA ALA A 19 -5.98 -56.20 -14.85
C ALA A 19 -6.28 -54.82 -14.29
N ILE A 20 -6.01 -54.62 -13.01
CA ILE A 20 -5.97 -53.27 -12.40
C ILE A 20 -4.74 -52.58 -12.99
N THR A 21 -4.91 -51.92 -14.13
CA THR A 21 -3.94 -50.93 -14.59
C THR A 21 -4.09 -49.74 -13.66
N GLY A 22 -3.20 -49.66 -12.68
CA GLY A 22 -3.02 -48.42 -11.90
C GLY A 22 -2.65 -47.29 -12.89
N GLY A 23 -3.66 -46.58 -13.37
CA GLY A 23 -3.44 -45.43 -14.22
C GLY A 23 -2.60 -44.40 -13.47
N LEU A 24 -1.45 -44.05 -14.01
CA LEU A 24 -0.70 -42.87 -13.59
C LEU A 24 -1.68 -41.69 -13.64
N PRO A 25 -1.69 -40.83 -12.62
CA PRO A 25 -2.58 -39.67 -12.65
C PRO A 25 -2.31 -38.84 -13.92
N SER A 26 -3.36 -38.37 -14.56
CA SER A 26 -3.26 -37.51 -15.73
C SER A 26 -2.36 -36.31 -15.40
N PRO A 27 -1.48 -35.84 -16.31
CA PRO A 27 -0.57 -34.72 -16.05
C PRO A 27 -1.29 -33.45 -15.54
N ALA A 28 -2.54 -33.22 -15.94
CA ALA A 28 -3.37 -32.15 -15.41
C ALA A 28 -3.73 -32.30 -13.91
N VAL A 29 -3.93 -33.55 -13.42
CA VAL A 29 -4.19 -33.80 -12.00
C VAL A 29 -2.90 -33.72 -11.17
N ALA A 30 -1.77 -34.07 -11.76
CA ALA A 30 -0.47 -33.96 -11.10
C ALA A 30 -0.04 -32.49 -10.95
N GLY A 31 -0.30 -31.62 -11.96
CA GLY A 31 -0.07 -30.17 -11.90
C GLY A 31 -0.84 -29.53 -10.75
N LEU A 32 -2.14 -29.69 -10.71
CA LEU A 32 -3.01 -29.08 -9.70
C LEU A 32 -2.67 -29.49 -8.26
N ASN A 33 -2.14 -30.69 -8.05
CA ASN A 33 -1.68 -31.11 -6.72
C ASN A 33 -0.41 -30.38 -6.26
N ARG A 34 0.46 -30.00 -7.18
CA ARG A 34 1.67 -29.23 -6.90
C ARG A 34 1.34 -27.80 -6.48
N GLU A 35 0.44 -27.14 -7.22
CA GLU A 35 0.01 -25.77 -6.91
C GLU A 35 -0.67 -25.72 -5.54
N ARG A 36 -1.57 -26.67 -5.25
CA ARG A 36 -2.25 -26.77 -3.95
C ARG A 36 -1.29 -26.88 -2.77
N GLN A 37 -0.20 -27.64 -2.89
CA GLN A 37 0.78 -27.82 -1.83
C GLN A 37 1.65 -26.57 -1.60
N SER A 38 1.64 -25.64 -2.54
CA SER A 38 2.44 -24.41 -2.49
C SER A 38 1.63 -23.19 -2.03
N VAL A 39 0.30 -23.31 -1.92
CA VAL A 39 -0.56 -22.25 -1.35
C VAL A 39 -0.71 -22.50 0.15
N VAL A 40 -0.59 -21.45 0.93
CA VAL A 40 -0.60 -21.50 2.39
C VAL A 40 -1.69 -20.61 2.97
N LYS A 41 -2.27 -21.04 4.10
CA LYS A 41 -3.13 -20.21 4.92
C LYS A 41 -2.26 -19.40 5.89
N ILE A 42 -2.53 -18.10 5.97
CA ILE A 42 -1.85 -17.18 6.87
C ILE A 42 -2.81 -16.79 7.97
N TYR A 43 -2.40 -16.93 9.21
CA TYR A 43 -3.08 -16.44 10.40
C TYR A 43 -2.27 -15.29 10.95
N VAL A 44 -2.92 -14.19 11.26
CA VAL A 44 -2.25 -13.01 11.78
C VAL A 44 -2.95 -12.48 13.02
N THR A 45 -2.19 -12.11 14.03
CA THR A 45 -2.64 -11.27 15.13
C THR A 45 -2.11 -9.88 14.87
N THR A 46 -3.01 -8.95 14.59
CA THR A 46 -2.68 -7.55 14.34
C THR A 46 -2.95 -6.69 15.55
N GLN A 47 -2.24 -5.60 15.70
CA GLN A 47 -2.48 -4.60 16.72
C GLN A 47 -2.14 -3.22 16.18
N GLN A 48 -3.18 -2.50 15.78
CA GLN A 48 -3.06 -1.14 15.27
C GLN A 48 -2.68 -0.16 16.37
N GLU A 49 -1.95 0.88 16.02
CA GLU A 49 -1.66 1.98 16.91
C GLU A 49 -2.90 2.89 17.11
N ASP A 50 -2.98 3.56 18.25
CA ASP A 50 -4.07 4.49 18.54
C ASP A 50 -3.61 5.93 18.35
N PHE A 51 -4.08 6.58 17.29
CA PHE A 51 -3.77 7.97 16.98
C PHE A 51 -4.57 8.99 17.81
N ALA A 52 -5.55 8.57 18.61
CA ALA A 52 -6.20 9.43 19.60
C ALA A 52 -5.45 9.43 20.93
N GLN A 53 -4.70 8.35 21.22
CA GLN A 53 -3.85 8.18 22.37
C GLN A 53 -2.50 7.62 21.94
N PRO A 54 -1.62 8.44 21.35
CA PRO A 54 -0.45 7.97 20.59
C PRO A 54 0.58 7.17 21.39
N TRP A 55 0.48 7.14 22.71
CA TRP A 55 1.27 6.28 23.60
C TRP A 55 0.73 4.86 23.75
N GLN A 56 -0.48 4.58 23.24
CA GLN A 56 -1.16 3.29 23.35
C GLN A 56 -1.35 2.64 21.97
N SER A 57 -1.63 1.34 22.00
CA SER A 57 -2.09 0.58 20.83
C SER A 57 -3.52 0.07 21.12
N ARG A 58 -4.31 -0.13 20.05
CA ARG A 58 -5.64 -0.71 20.15
C ARG A 58 -5.58 -2.17 20.60
N PRO A 59 -6.68 -2.75 21.08
CA PRO A 59 -6.72 -4.18 21.39
C PRO A 59 -6.30 -5.04 20.20
N PRO A 60 -5.57 -6.14 20.42
CA PRO A 60 -5.22 -7.07 19.35
C PRO A 60 -6.46 -7.67 18.68
N SER A 61 -6.38 -7.92 17.39
CA SER A 61 -7.41 -8.60 16.59
C SER A 61 -6.81 -9.70 15.74
N GLY A 62 -7.60 -10.76 15.47
CA GLY A 62 -7.19 -11.86 14.61
C GLY A 62 -7.69 -11.66 13.17
N GLY A 63 -6.85 -12.04 12.21
CA GLY A 63 -7.18 -12.08 10.79
C GLY A 63 -6.63 -13.32 10.13
N ASN A 64 -7.04 -13.55 8.89
CA ASN A 64 -6.45 -14.59 8.05
C ASN A 64 -6.40 -14.12 6.59
N GLY A 65 -5.48 -14.70 5.85
CA GLY A 65 -5.30 -14.51 4.41
C GLY A 65 -4.64 -15.72 3.79
N SER A 66 -4.25 -15.55 2.56
CA SER A 66 -3.55 -16.56 1.76
C SER A 66 -2.16 -16.09 1.39
N GLY A 67 -1.30 -17.02 1.03
CA GLY A 67 0.00 -16.76 0.44
C GLY A 67 0.44 -17.96 -0.37
N PHE A 68 1.56 -17.83 -1.06
CA PHE A 68 2.12 -18.93 -1.83
C PHE A 68 3.63 -18.93 -1.81
N ILE A 69 4.20 -20.13 -1.86
CA ILE A 69 5.64 -20.36 -1.81
C ILE A 69 6.26 -19.95 -3.14
N ILE A 70 7.29 -19.12 -3.07
CA ILE A 70 8.12 -18.68 -4.20
C ILE A 70 9.57 -19.14 -4.03
N LYS A 71 10.41 -18.92 -5.06
CA LYS A 71 11.84 -19.25 -5.00
C LYS A 71 12.50 -18.61 -3.77
N GLY A 72 13.50 -19.29 -3.22
CA GLY A 72 14.28 -18.82 -2.07
C GLY A 72 13.63 -19.11 -0.71
N ARG A 73 12.70 -20.08 -0.63
CA ARG A 73 12.00 -20.44 0.62
C ARG A 73 11.31 -19.25 1.26
N ARG A 74 10.62 -18.49 0.44
CA ARG A 74 9.85 -17.30 0.80
C ARG A 74 8.40 -17.52 0.44
N ILE A 75 7.53 -16.77 1.08
CA ILE A 75 6.08 -16.78 0.81
C ILE A 75 5.68 -15.37 0.39
N MET A 76 5.01 -15.24 -0.75
CA MET A 76 4.39 -13.99 -1.19
C MET A 76 2.96 -13.92 -0.68
N THR A 77 2.55 -12.73 -0.27
CA THR A 77 1.19 -12.40 0.17
C THR A 77 0.93 -10.90 -0.05
N ASN A 78 -0.24 -10.38 0.36
CA ASN A 78 -0.50 -8.95 0.37
C ASN A 78 0.06 -8.27 1.63
N ALA A 79 0.39 -6.98 1.51
CA ALA A 79 0.79 -6.15 2.64
C ALA A 79 -0.36 -6.01 3.65
N HIS A 80 -1.61 -5.78 3.21
CA HIS A 80 -2.76 -5.65 4.10
C HIS A 80 -3.04 -6.92 4.93
N VAL A 81 -2.59 -8.09 4.49
CA VAL A 81 -2.74 -9.35 5.25
C VAL A 81 -1.82 -9.35 6.47
N VAL A 82 -0.63 -8.73 6.37
CA VAL A 82 0.42 -8.79 7.40
C VAL A 82 0.77 -7.44 8.02
N SER A 83 0.05 -6.37 7.67
CA SER A 83 0.22 -5.04 8.26
C SER A 83 -0.14 -5.02 9.74
N ASP A 84 0.59 -4.25 10.54
CA ASP A 84 0.44 -4.13 11.99
C ASP A 84 0.50 -5.48 12.72
N ALA A 85 1.15 -6.49 12.12
CA ALA A 85 1.22 -7.83 12.67
C ALA A 85 2.11 -7.87 13.93
N ARG A 86 1.59 -8.45 15.00
CA ARG A 86 2.34 -8.82 16.21
C ARG A 86 2.78 -10.27 16.18
N PHE A 87 1.99 -11.12 15.51
CA PHE A 87 2.30 -12.52 15.36
C PHE A 87 1.71 -13.07 14.06
N ILE A 88 2.51 -13.82 13.32
CA ILE A 88 2.12 -14.44 12.04
C ILE A 88 2.39 -15.93 12.14
N GLU A 89 1.41 -16.74 11.76
CA GLU A 89 1.54 -18.19 11.59
C GLU A 89 1.11 -18.57 10.17
N VAL A 90 1.77 -19.57 9.60
CA VAL A 90 1.41 -20.14 8.31
C VAL A 90 1.13 -21.63 8.43
N GLN A 91 0.19 -22.12 7.62
CA GLN A 91 -0.21 -23.51 7.59
C GLN A 91 -0.37 -23.98 6.14
N ARG A 92 0.14 -25.17 5.82
CA ARG A 92 -0.03 -25.80 4.50
C ARG A 92 -1.35 -26.55 4.42
N GLU A 93 -1.83 -26.75 3.20
CA GLU A 93 -3.01 -27.59 2.95
C GLU A 93 -2.79 -29.01 3.48
N GLY A 94 -3.75 -29.47 4.28
CA GLY A 94 -3.73 -30.82 4.87
C GLY A 94 -2.78 -31.01 6.04
N ASP A 95 -1.98 -30.02 6.41
CA ASP A 95 -1.12 -30.07 7.60
C ASP A 95 -1.89 -29.55 8.83
N THR A 96 -1.67 -30.16 9.99
CA THR A 96 -2.22 -29.70 11.27
C THR A 96 -1.29 -28.72 11.99
N LYS A 97 0.00 -28.72 11.61
CA LYS A 97 1.02 -27.89 12.23
C LYS A 97 0.99 -26.47 11.66
N LYS A 98 1.04 -25.49 12.53
CA LYS A 98 1.27 -24.09 12.22
C LYS A 98 2.72 -23.72 12.50
N TYR A 99 3.27 -22.87 11.65
CA TYR A 99 4.66 -22.43 11.73
C TYR A 99 4.73 -20.93 11.89
N PRO A 100 5.48 -20.43 12.91
CA PRO A 100 5.71 -18.99 13.04
C PRO A 100 6.41 -18.42 11.82
N ALA A 101 5.96 -17.27 11.37
CA ALA A 101 6.54 -16.53 10.25
C ALA A 101 6.83 -15.08 10.65
N SER A 102 7.67 -14.40 9.86
CA SER A 102 7.97 -12.99 10.03
C SER A 102 7.98 -12.30 8.67
N VAL A 103 7.62 -11.01 8.64
CA VAL A 103 7.75 -10.17 7.46
C VAL A 103 9.22 -9.99 7.13
N LEU A 104 9.59 -10.20 5.87
CA LEU A 104 10.93 -9.95 5.33
C LEU A 104 10.96 -8.64 4.56
N PHE A 105 9.99 -8.42 3.67
CA PHE A 105 9.78 -7.19 2.91
C PHE A 105 8.30 -6.87 2.84
N ILE A 106 7.95 -5.59 2.82
CA ILE A 106 6.58 -5.11 2.70
C ILE A 106 6.54 -3.82 1.88
N GLY A 107 5.68 -3.79 0.86
CA GLY A 107 5.37 -2.62 0.05
C GLY A 107 3.90 -2.23 0.26
N HIS A 108 3.66 -1.23 1.09
CA HIS A 108 2.29 -0.77 1.38
C HIS A 108 1.66 -0.02 0.21
N ASP A 109 2.47 0.59 -0.65
CA ASP A 109 2.06 1.27 -1.87
C ASP A 109 1.48 0.28 -2.90
N CYS A 110 2.15 -0.83 -3.14
CA CYS A 110 1.74 -1.87 -4.08
C CYS A 110 1.00 -3.06 -3.45
N ASP A 111 0.75 -3.01 -2.13
CA ASP A 111 0.08 -4.05 -1.36
C ASP A 111 0.65 -5.47 -1.53
N LEU A 112 1.97 -5.58 -1.58
CA LEU A 112 2.70 -6.85 -1.61
C LEU A 112 3.58 -7.02 -0.39
N ALA A 113 3.75 -8.26 0.05
CA ALA A 113 4.68 -8.61 1.12
C ALA A 113 5.34 -9.96 0.88
N ILE A 114 6.57 -10.08 1.37
CA ILE A 114 7.30 -11.35 1.48
C ILE A 114 7.42 -11.70 2.96
N ILE A 115 6.99 -12.89 3.31
CA ILE A 115 7.19 -13.45 4.64
C ILE A 115 8.11 -14.68 4.58
N GLN A 116 8.77 -14.96 5.69
CA GLN A 116 9.68 -16.09 5.83
C GLN A 116 9.31 -16.96 7.02
N VAL A 117 9.57 -18.26 6.89
CA VAL A 117 9.46 -19.26 7.95
C VAL A 117 10.88 -19.74 8.26
N LYS A 118 11.28 -19.70 9.54
CA LYS A 118 12.63 -20.15 9.96
C LYS A 118 12.76 -21.66 10.00
N ASP A 119 11.67 -22.39 10.29
CA ASP A 119 11.68 -23.86 10.33
C ASP A 119 11.68 -24.41 8.90
N GLU A 120 12.84 -24.87 8.45
CA GLU A 120 13.03 -25.41 7.10
C GLU A 120 12.15 -26.62 6.79
N SER A 121 11.69 -27.36 7.81
CA SER A 121 10.79 -28.50 7.63
C SER A 121 9.44 -28.09 7.00
N PHE A 122 9.07 -26.82 7.12
CA PHE A 122 7.90 -26.24 6.46
C PHE A 122 7.94 -26.41 4.93
N PHE A 123 9.11 -26.33 4.33
CA PHE A 123 9.25 -26.41 2.88
C PHE A 123 9.47 -27.85 2.35
N ALA A 124 9.50 -28.85 3.24
CA ALA A 124 9.68 -30.25 2.84
C ALA A 124 8.50 -30.73 1.97
N GLY A 125 8.79 -31.25 0.78
CA GLY A 125 7.80 -31.73 -0.17
C GLY A 125 6.99 -30.64 -0.90
N THR A 126 7.31 -29.36 -0.70
CA THR A 126 6.72 -28.25 -1.48
C THR A 126 7.56 -27.91 -2.70
N SER A 127 6.95 -27.23 -3.67
CA SER A 127 7.64 -26.69 -4.84
C SER A 127 7.26 -25.23 -5.01
N PRO A 128 8.20 -24.29 -5.19
CA PRO A 128 7.86 -22.89 -5.43
C PRO A 128 7.03 -22.77 -6.72
N LEU A 129 6.01 -21.90 -6.69
CA LEU A 129 5.25 -21.56 -7.89
C LEU A 129 6.11 -20.67 -8.79
N PRO A 130 6.20 -20.97 -10.10
CA PRO A 130 6.90 -20.12 -11.04
C PRO A 130 6.01 -18.92 -11.41
N PHE A 131 6.63 -17.76 -11.59
CA PHE A 131 5.97 -16.62 -12.21
C PHE A 131 5.83 -16.82 -13.72
N GLY A 132 4.77 -16.24 -14.30
CA GLY A 132 4.58 -16.15 -15.75
C GLY A 132 5.64 -15.24 -16.39
N ASP A 133 5.78 -15.36 -17.70
CA ASP A 133 6.66 -14.50 -18.47
C ASP A 133 5.87 -13.26 -18.98
N ASP A 134 4.58 -13.45 -19.31
CA ASP A 134 3.67 -12.45 -19.84
C ASP A 134 2.36 -12.39 -19.07
N MET A 135 1.66 -11.26 -19.16
CA MET A 135 0.31 -11.11 -18.65
C MET A 135 -0.70 -11.83 -19.55
N PRO A 136 -1.74 -12.46 -18.97
CA PRO A 136 -2.87 -12.92 -19.77
C PRO A 136 -3.60 -11.74 -20.42
N VAL A 137 -4.24 -11.99 -21.54
CA VAL A 137 -5.06 -11.01 -22.25
C VAL A 137 -6.53 -11.13 -21.89
N LEU A 138 -7.36 -10.18 -22.33
CA LEU A 138 -8.80 -10.21 -22.09
C LEU A 138 -9.41 -11.54 -22.54
N ASN A 139 -10.31 -12.10 -21.74
CA ASN A 139 -10.98 -13.38 -21.93
C ASN A 139 -10.11 -14.64 -21.68
N ASP A 140 -8.85 -14.50 -21.33
CA ASP A 140 -8.05 -15.64 -20.89
C ASP A 140 -8.58 -16.22 -19.57
N ALA A 141 -8.62 -17.56 -19.50
CA ALA A 141 -9.10 -18.26 -18.31
C ALA A 141 -8.00 -18.31 -17.23
N VAL A 142 -8.32 -17.85 -16.04
CA VAL A 142 -7.44 -17.84 -14.88
C VAL A 142 -8.00 -18.63 -13.72
N LEU A 143 -7.11 -19.07 -12.82
CA LEU A 143 -7.43 -19.86 -11.65
C LEU A 143 -6.94 -19.13 -10.39
N VAL A 144 -7.84 -18.83 -9.48
CA VAL A 144 -7.52 -18.19 -8.19
C VAL A 144 -7.53 -19.24 -7.09
N LEU A 145 -6.45 -19.33 -6.31
CA LEU A 145 -6.34 -20.23 -5.17
C LEU A 145 -6.21 -19.42 -3.88
N GLY A 146 -6.92 -19.87 -2.82
CA GLY A 146 -6.84 -19.19 -1.52
C GLY A 146 -7.70 -19.84 -0.46
N TYR A 147 -7.68 -19.29 0.75
CA TYR A 147 -8.42 -19.75 1.90
C TYR A 147 -9.49 -18.73 2.30
N PRO A 148 -10.69 -18.77 1.70
CA PRO A 148 -11.74 -17.80 2.01
C PRO A 148 -12.15 -17.89 3.49
N MET A 149 -12.60 -16.75 4.04
CA MET A 149 -13.10 -16.70 5.42
C MET A 149 -14.22 -17.73 5.64
N GLY A 150 -14.16 -18.40 6.81
CA GLY A 150 -15.12 -19.45 7.17
C GLY A 150 -14.77 -20.85 6.66
N GLY A 151 -13.65 -21.01 5.91
CA GLY A 151 -13.15 -22.30 5.44
C GLY A 151 -11.73 -22.61 5.92
N ASP A 152 -11.46 -23.89 6.25
CA ASP A 152 -10.12 -24.39 6.58
C ASP A 152 -9.47 -25.15 5.42
N ARG A 153 -10.17 -25.23 4.28
CA ARG A 153 -9.70 -25.91 3.07
C ARG A 153 -9.40 -24.92 1.97
N LEU A 154 -8.41 -25.26 1.18
CA LEU A 154 -8.06 -24.49 -0.01
C LEU A 154 -9.25 -24.45 -0.97
N SER A 155 -9.64 -23.26 -1.35
CA SER A 155 -10.63 -22.96 -2.39
C SER A 155 -9.93 -22.70 -3.71
N LEU A 156 -10.61 -23.08 -4.77
CA LEU A 156 -10.16 -22.93 -6.15
C LEU A 156 -11.31 -22.35 -6.95
N THR A 157 -11.10 -21.14 -7.47
CA THR A 157 -12.12 -20.41 -8.24
C THR A 157 -11.60 -20.15 -9.64
N LYS A 158 -12.39 -20.45 -10.65
CA LYS A 158 -12.05 -20.19 -12.05
C LYS A 158 -12.82 -18.99 -12.57
N GLY A 159 -12.17 -18.18 -13.37
CA GLY A 159 -12.76 -17.04 -14.07
C GLY A 159 -11.97 -16.66 -15.30
N VAL A 160 -12.27 -15.49 -15.87
CA VAL A 160 -11.57 -14.92 -17.02
C VAL A 160 -11.09 -13.50 -16.71
N VAL A 161 -10.06 -13.06 -17.43
CA VAL A 161 -9.62 -11.66 -17.39
C VAL A 161 -10.67 -10.79 -18.05
N SER A 162 -11.26 -9.88 -17.27
CA SER A 162 -12.36 -9.00 -17.70
C SER A 162 -11.87 -7.61 -18.11
N ARG A 163 -10.82 -7.10 -17.45
CA ARG A 163 -10.27 -5.75 -17.70
C ARG A 163 -8.83 -5.66 -17.17
N ILE A 164 -8.02 -4.89 -17.85
CA ILE A 164 -6.70 -4.42 -17.39
C ILE A 164 -6.75 -2.90 -17.37
N ASP A 165 -6.44 -2.28 -16.24
CA ASP A 165 -6.62 -0.86 -16.02
C ASP A 165 -5.63 -0.33 -14.98
N TYR A 166 -5.55 0.99 -14.83
CA TYR A 166 -4.78 1.67 -13.80
C TYR A 166 -5.75 2.20 -12.73
N SER A 167 -5.56 1.85 -11.48
CA SER A 167 -6.53 2.17 -10.44
C SER A 167 -5.89 2.35 -9.07
N LEU A 168 -6.55 3.12 -8.23
CA LEU A 168 -6.18 3.34 -6.85
C LEU A 168 -6.24 2.05 -6.04
N TYR A 169 -5.16 1.73 -5.33
CA TYR A 169 -5.11 0.57 -4.43
C TYR A 169 -5.78 0.89 -3.09
N SER A 170 -6.69 0.01 -2.67
CA SER A 170 -7.51 0.22 -1.46
C SER A 170 -6.69 0.22 -0.18
N HIS A 171 -5.55 -0.47 -0.16
CA HIS A 171 -4.69 -0.54 1.01
C HIS A 171 -4.03 0.80 1.31
N SER A 172 -3.28 1.36 0.38
CA SER A 172 -2.63 2.67 0.55
C SER A 172 -3.60 3.83 0.45
N THR A 173 -4.66 3.68 -0.39
CA THR A 173 -5.70 4.68 -0.71
C THR A 173 -5.19 5.95 -1.39
N VAL A 174 -3.92 6.01 -1.75
CA VAL A 174 -3.27 7.16 -2.41
C VAL A 174 -2.38 6.74 -3.57
N ASP A 175 -1.96 5.48 -3.63
CA ASP A 175 -1.14 4.96 -4.72
C ASP A 175 -2.03 4.24 -5.72
N ALA A 176 -1.83 4.52 -7.00
CA ALA A 176 -2.52 3.89 -8.11
C ALA A 176 -1.51 3.09 -8.92
N HIS A 177 -1.86 1.88 -9.28
CA HIS A 177 -1.04 0.96 -10.05
C HIS A 177 -1.89 0.17 -11.03
N LEU A 178 -1.23 -0.57 -11.91
CA LEU A 178 -1.89 -1.50 -12.81
C LEU A 178 -2.69 -2.54 -12.02
N ILE A 179 -3.92 -2.79 -12.44
CA ILE A 179 -4.77 -3.86 -11.91
C ILE A 179 -5.24 -4.76 -13.05
N MET A 180 -5.48 -6.02 -12.71
CA MET A 180 -6.18 -6.96 -13.57
C MET A 180 -7.48 -7.40 -12.88
N GLN A 181 -8.61 -7.07 -13.50
CA GLN A 181 -9.93 -7.48 -13.05
C GLN A 181 -10.27 -8.86 -13.62
N VAL A 182 -10.79 -9.71 -12.74
CA VAL A 182 -11.28 -11.06 -13.10
C VAL A 182 -12.70 -11.25 -12.60
N ASP A 183 -13.48 -12.09 -13.27
CA ASP A 183 -14.83 -12.47 -12.83
C ASP A 183 -14.84 -13.66 -11.86
N ALA A 184 -13.65 -14.19 -11.52
CA ALA A 184 -13.49 -15.14 -10.44
C ALA A 184 -13.86 -14.52 -9.10
N ALA A 185 -14.58 -15.24 -8.25
CA ALA A 185 -14.94 -14.75 -6.93
C ALA A 185 -13.71 -14.63 -6.03
N ILE A 186 -13.33 -13.39 -5.71
CA ILE A 186 -12.30 -13.06 -4.70
C ILE A 186 -13.02 -12.61 -3.44
N ASN A 187 -13.06 -13.50 -2.44
CA ASN A 187 -13.68 -13.25 -1.15
C ASN A 187 -12.63 -12.94 -0.09
N PRO A 188 -12.98 -12.27 1.02
CA PRO A 188 -12.08 -12.09 2.16
C PRO A 188 -11.42 -13.42 2.56
N GLY A 189 -10.09 -13.41 2.72
CA GLY A 189 -9.28 -14.60 2.97
C GLY A 189 -8.55 -15.14 1.73
N ASN A 190 -9.06 -14.91 0.51
CA ASN A 190 -8.33 -15.23 -0.72
C ASN A 190 -7.18 -14.22 -1.00
N SER A 191 -7.22 -13.06 -0.38
CA SER A 191 -6.16 -12.04 -0.49
C SER A 191 -4.78 -12.64 -0.22
N GLY A 192 -3.81 -12.34 -1.08
CA GLY A 192 -2.46 -12.89 -1.06
C GLY A 192 -2.31 -14.23 -1.76
N GLY A 193 -3.40 -14.87 -2.19
CA GLY A 193 -3.38 -16.10 -2.96
C GLY A 193 -2.94 -15.88 -4.40
N PRO A 194 -2.33 -16.90 -5.06
CA PRO A 194 -1.89 -16.79 -6.45
C PRO A 194 -3.06 -16.84 -7.42
N VAL A 195 -2.94 -16.06 -8.49
CA VAL A 195 -3.75 -16.17 -9.71
C VAL A 195 -2.89 -16.84 -10.77
N LEU A 196 -3.35 -17.98 -11.27
CA LEU A 196 -2.59 -18.80 -12.21
C LEU A 196 -3.17 -18.69 -13.62
N PHE A 197 -2.26 -18.62 -14.58
CA PHE A 197 -2.51 -18.80 -16.00
C PHE A 197 -1.45 -19.76 -16.55
N ASN A 198 -1.90 -20.86 -17.18
CA ASN A 198 -1.00 -21.92 -17.67
C ASN A 198 -0.03 -22.44 -16.57
N ASP A 199 -0.55 -22.70 -15.37
CA ASP A 199 0.19 -23.21 -14.19
C ASP A 199 1.31 -22.28 -13.68
N ARG A 200 1.28 -21.01 -14.07
CA ARG A 200 2.22 -19.97 -13.63
C ARG A 200 1.50 -18.83 -12.94
N VAL A 201 2.12 -18.22 -11.95
CA VAL A 201 1.57 -17.06 -11.25
C VAL A 201 1.64 -15.84 -12.16
N VAL A 202 0.49 -15.25 -12.46
CA VAL A 202 0.37 -14.03 -13.29
C VAL A 202 -0.16 -12.84 -12.49
N ALA A 203 -0.74 -13.10 -11.30
CA ALA A 203 -1.16 -12.04 -10.40
C ALA A 203 -1.31 -12.58 -8.96
N VAL A 204 -1.48 -11.64 -8.01
CA VAL A 204 -1.85 -11.92 -6.61
C VAL A 204 -3.27 -11.45 -6.39
N ALA A 205 -4.13 -12.30 -5.81
CA ALA A 205 -5.48 -11.92 -5.43
C ALA A 205 -5.44 -10.81 -4.38
N PHE A 206 -6.22 -9.75 -4.58
CA PHE A 206 -6.02 -8.50 -3.85
C PHE A 206 -7.29 -8.08 -3.11
N GLN A 207 -8.31 -7.65 -3.83
CA GLN A 207 -9.55 -7.14 -3.26
C GLN A 207 -10.77 -7.48 -4.09
N GLY A 208 -11.93 -7.57 -3.41
CA GLY A 208 -13.25 -7.55 -4.03
C GLY A 208 -13.95 -6.23 -3.71
N ILE A 209 -14.85 -5.79 -4.57
CA ILE A 209 -15.72 -4.64 -4.25
C ILE A 209 -16.85 -5.15 -3.36
N MET A 210 -16.96 -4.64 -2.13
CA MET A 210 -18.06 -4.96 -1.23
C MET A 210 -19.40 -4.60 -1.88
N GLY A 211 -20.28 -5.59 -2.01
CA GLY A 211 -21.60 -5.42 -2.62
C GLY A 211 -21.66 -5.61 -4.15
N ALA A 212 -20.52 -5.78 -4.83
CA ALA A 212 -20.50 -6.20 -6.22
C ALA A 212 -20.21 -7.70 -6.34
N GLN A 213 -21.00 -8.41 -7.13
CA GLN A 213 -20.77 -9.84 -7.40
C GLN A 213 -19.85 -10.00 -8.59
N ASN A 214 -18.94 -10.98 -8.53
CA ASN A 214 -18.02 -11.35 -9.63
C ASN A 214 -17.11 -10.23 -10.11
N LEU A 215 -16.63 -9.38 -9.20
CA LEU A 215 -15.62 -8.36 -9.46
C LEU A 215 -14.44 -8.57 -8.50
N GLY A 216 -13.44 -9.30 -8.96
CA GLY A 216 -12.18 -9.51 -8.26
C GLY A 216 -11.06 -8.69 -8.89
N TYR A 217 -10.30 -7.98 -8.09
CA TYR A 217 -9.11 -7.28 -8.54
C TYR A 217 -7.86 -8.03 -8.10
N THR A 218 -6.86 -8.02 -8.95
CA THR A 218 -5.61 -8.72 -8.74
C THR A 218 -4.44 -7.82 -9.06
N ILE A 219 -3.33 -8.00 -8.36
CA ILE A 219 -2.05 -7.31 -8.57
C ILE A 219 -1.29 -8.06 -9.65
N PRO A 220 -1.11 -7.50 -10.87
CA PRO A 220 -0.56 -8.24 -12.01
C PRO A 220 0.97 -8.29 -12.02
N LEU A 221 1.51 -9.10 -12.93
CA LEU A 221 2.96 -9.34 -13.08
C LEU A 221 3.83 -8.08 -13.13
N PRO A 222 3.50 -6.98 -13.85
CA PRO A 222 4.36 -5.80 -13.86
C PRO A 222 4.63 -5.24 -12.46
N VAL A 223 3.59 -5.17 -11.61
CA VAL A 223 3.71 -4.72 -10.22
C VAL A 223 4.51 -5.72 -9.38
N ILE A 224 4.25 -7.01 -9.54
CA ILE A 224 5.00 -8.08 -8.85
C ILE A 224 6.49 -8.02 -9.26
N ASN A 225 6.78 -7.87 -10.54
CA ASN A 225 8.14 -7.84 -11.06
C ASN A 225 8.92 -6.62 -10.55
N HIS A 226 8.26 -5.45 -10.50
CA HIS A 226 8.85 -4.26 -9.90
C HIS A 226 9.22 -4.50 -8.43
N PHE A 227 8.25 -4.97 -7.62
CA PHE A 227 8.46 -5.27 -6.20
C PHE A 227 9.59 -6.30 -5.99
N MET A 228 9.59 -7.38 -6.78
CA MET A 228 10.61 -8.43 -6.68
C MET A 228 12.00 -7.94 -7.08
N LYS A 229 12.08 -7.02 -8.05
CA LYS A 229 13.33 -6.41 -8.49
C LYS A 229 13.86 -5.43 -7.46
N ASP A 230 12.97 -4.62 -6.89
CA ASP A 230 13.30 -3.61 -5.90
C ASP A 230 13.95 -4.22 -4.64
N ILE A 231 13.43 -5.35 -4.15
CA ILE A 231 13.95 -6.02 -2.95
C ILE A 231 15.23 -6.85 -3.18
N GLU A 232 15.80 -6.89 -4.40
CA GLU A 232 17.02 -7.69 -4.67
C GLU A 232 18.25 -7.19 -3.92
N ASP A 233 18.34 -5.90 -3.64
CA ASP A 233 19.45 -5.29 -2.87
C ASP A 233 19.25 -5.41 -1.34
N GLY A 234 18.11 -5.94 -0.89
CA GLY A 234 17.77 -6.14 0.52
C GLY A 234 16.97 -5.02 1.15
N THR A 235 16.55 -4.02 0.36
CA THR A 235 15.68 -2.91 0.80
C THR A 235 14.46 -2.82 -0.12
N TYR A 236 13.38 -2.23 0.36
CA TYR A 236 12.24 -1.84 -0.47
C TYR A 236 12.21 -0.32 -0.57
N ASP A 237 12.50 0.21 -1.76
CA ASP A 237 12.52 1.65 -2.03
C ASP A 237 11.19 2.19 -2.54
N GLY A 238 10.35 1.33 -3.11
CA GLY A 238 9.05 1.66 -3.67
C GLY A 238 9.14 2.26 -5.09
N TYR A 239 8.10 2.97 -5.48
CA TYR A 239 7.94 3.43 -6.86
C TYR A 239 8.53 4.82 -7.07
N PRO A 240 9.23 5.04 -8.20
CA PRO A 240 9.61 6.38 -8.63
C PRO A 240 8.39 7.14 -9.15
N ASP A 241 8.42 8.45 -9.00
CA ASP A 241 7.37 9.35 -9.51
C ASP A 241 8.01 10.49 -10.31
N LEU A 242 7.48 10.78 -11.49
CA LEU A 242 7.87 11.96 -12.25
C LEU A 242 7.59 13.25 -11.47
N GLY A 243 6.55 13.23 -10.63
CA GLY A 243 6.18 14.38 -9.81
C GLY A 243 5.60 15.51 -10.65
N VAL A 244 4.75 15.19 -11.60
CA VAL A 244 4.04 16.18 -12.43
C VAL A 244 2.53 16.05 -12.26
N MET A 245 1.83 17.19 -12.21
CA MET A 245 0.41 17.26 -12.47
C MET A 245 0.21 17.71 -13.91
N HIS A 246 -0.73 17.10 -14.61
CA HIS A 246 -0.99 17.37 -16.02
C HIS A 246 -2.46 17.59 -16.30
N LEU A 247 -2.73 18.19 -17.45
CA LEU A 247 -4.05 18.23 -18.09
C LEU A 247 -3.99 17.52 -19.43
N GLU A 248 -5.07 16.87 -19.77
CA GLU A 248 -5.30 16.28 -21.11
C GLU A 248 -5.39 17.38 -22.16
N THR A 249 -4.90 17.11 -23.37
CA THR A 249 -4.98 18.06 -24.49
C THR A 249 -6.15 17.76 -25.45
N VAL A 250 -7.12 16.98 -25.02
CA VAL A 250 -8.32 16.62 -25.79
C VAL A 250 -9.14 17.85 -26.19
N ASN A 251 -9.03 18.97 -25.46
CA ASN A 251 -9.69 20.21 -25.83
C ASN A 251 -9.02 20.87 -27.04
N PRO A 252 -9.68 20.99 -28.20
CA PRO A 252 -9.07 21.56 -29.41
C PRO A 252 -8.56 23.00 -29.23
N ALA A 253 -9.23 23.79 -28.38
CA ALA A 253 -8.80 25.16 -28.11
C ALA A 253 -7.50 25.20 -27.30
N LEU A 254 -7.33 24.30 -26.32
CA LEU A 254 -6.10 24.14 -25.57
C LEU A 254 -4.96 23.64 -26.50
N HIS A 255 -5.24 22.67 -27.35
CA HIS A 255 -4.30 22.13 -28.32
C HIS A 255 -3.77 23.23 -29.26
N ALA A 256 -4.68 24.06 -29.79
CA ALA A 256 -4.35 25.21 -30.64
C ALA A 256 -3.54 26.29 -29.87
N GLU A 257 -3.90 26.61 -28.63
CA GLU A 257 -3.17 27.59 -27.80
C GLU A 257 -1.75 27.13 -27.50
N LEU A 258 -1.55 25.84 -27.24
CA LEU A 258 -0.22 25.24 -27.08
C LEU A 258 0.59 25.21 -28.39
N GLY A 259 -0.05 25.46 -29.52
CA GLY A 259 0.55 25.43 -30.84
C GLY A 259 1.05 24.05 -31.24
N LEU A 260 0.37 23.00 -30.76
CA LEU A 260 0.70 21.61 -31.09
C LEU A 260 0.31 21.32 -32.56
N PRO A 261 1.15 20.55 -33.28
CA PRO A 261 0.74 20.02 -34.58
C PRO A 261 -0.46 19.07 -34.46
N ASP A 262 -1.38 19.09 -35.42
CA ASP A 262 -2.60 18.24 -35.43
C ASP A 262 -2.31 16.73 -35.29
N SER A 263 -1.10 16.31 -35.64
CA SER A 263 -0.65 14.91 -35.50
C SER A 263 -0.08 14.53 -34.16
N CYS A 264 0.05 15.48 -33.24
CA CYS A 264 0.64 15.29 -31.90
C CYS A 264 -0.46 15.18 -30.86
N GLY A 265 -0.39 14.16 -30.02
CA GLY A 265 -1.12 14.11 -28.76
C GLY A 265 -0.26 14.66 -27.62
N GLY A 266 -0.49 14.15 -26.44
CA GLY A 266 0.29 14.45 -25.24
C GLY A 266 -0.52 15.09 -24.13
N VAL A 267 0.14 15.33 -22.99
CA VAL A 267 -0.46 15.97 -21.82
C VAL A 267 0.37 17.18 -21.40
N VAL A 268 -0.30 18.29 -21.04
CA VAL A 268 0.40 19.51 -20.62
C VAL A 268 0.68 19.49 -19.13
N VAL A 269 1.92 19.69 -18.75
CA VAL A 269 2.36 19.84 -17.36
C VAL A 269 1.82 21.15 -16.80
N ILE A 270 1.03 21.09 -15.74
CA ILE A 270 0.49 22.27 -15.04
C ILE A 270 1.26 22.58 -13.75
N GLN A 271 1.85 21.55 -13.15
CA GLN A 271 2.65 21.70 -11.92
C GLN A 271 3.73 20.63 -11.86
N VAL A 272 4.88 21.00 -11.29
CA VAL A 272 5.98 20.08 -10.99
C VAL A 272 6.19 20.08 -9.47
N ASP A 273 6.13 18.89 -8.88
CA ASP A 273 6.42 18.71 -7.46
C ASP A 273 7.91 18.99 -7.20
N PRO A 274 8.27 19.90 -6.29
CA PRO A 274 9.65 20.22 -6.00
C PRO A 274 10.49 19.05 -5.47
N PHE A 275 9.83 17.99 -5.00
CA PHE A 275 10.47 16.78 -4.52
C PHE A 275 10.44 15.63 -5.54
N GLY A 276 9.65 15.74 -6.63
CA GLY A 276 9.54 14.74 -7.70
C GLY A 276 10.79 14.61 -8.54
N SER A 277 10.86 13.57 -9.36
CA SER A 277 12.00 13.31 -10.26
C SER A 277 12.21 14.42 -11.28
N SER A 278 11.16 15.08 -11.73
CA SER A 278 11.18 16.15 -12.74
C SER A 278 11.52 17.53 -12.17
N ALA A 279 11.76 17.66 -10.86
CA ALA A 279 12.06 18.94 -10.22
C ALA A 279 13.28 19.61 -10.85
N GLY A 280 13.12 20.87 -11.33
CA GLY A 280 14.18 21.62 -12.00
C GLY A 280 14.50 21.17 -13.44
N ILE A 281 13.78 20.16 -13.97
CA ILE A 281 13.94 19.60 -15.32
C ILE A 281 12.75 19.96 -16.20
N LEU A 282 11.55 19.61 -15.76
CA LEU A 282 10.29 19.99 -16.39
C LEU A 282 9.76 21.29 -15.77
N ARG A 283 8.88 21.98 -16.51
CA ARG A 283 8.23 23.20 -16.05
C ARG A 283 6.75 23.23 -16.48
N PRO A 284 5.88 23.97 -15.80
CA PRO A 284 4.52 24.22 -16.27
C PRO A 284 4.52 24.76 -17.71
N GLY A 285 3.61 24.27 -18.54
CA GLY A 285 3.50 24.58 -19.97
C GLY A 285 4.24 23.61 -20.90
N ASP A 286 5.09 22.72 -20.39
CA ASP A 286 5.66 21.62 -21.18
C ASP A 286 4.55 20.63 -21.57
N VAL A 287 4.56 20.11 -22.80
CA VAL A 287 3.67 19.01 -23.20
C VAL A 287 4.49 17.74 -23.37
N LEU A 288 4.14 16.71 -22.64
CA LEU A 288 4.76 15.38 -22.73
C LEU A 288 4.18 14.66 -23.93
N LEU A 289 4.99 14.51 -25.01
CA LEU A 289 4.57 13.91 -26.26
C LEU A 289 4.83 12.39 -26.33
N SER A 290 5.92 11.94 -25.70
CA SER A 290 6.25 10.52 -25.61
C SER A 290 7.07 10.21 -24.38
N ILE A 291 7.01 8.95 -23.96
CA ILE A 291 7.74 8.38 -22.82
C ILE A 291 8.45 7.10 -23.27
N ASP A 292 9.79 7.03 -23.12
CA ASP A 292 10.65 5.95 -23.60
C ASP A 292 10.34 5.53 -25.06
N GLY A 293 10.04 6.52 -25.94
CA GLY A 293 9.72 6.32 -27.35
C GLY A 293 8.25 5.96 -27.66
N HIS A 294 7.42 5.78 -26.63
CA HIS A 294 5.99 5.49 -26.81
C HIS A 294 5.18 6.79 -26.82
N PRO A 295 4.41 7.06 -27.90
CA PRO A 295 3.59 8.26 -28.00
C PRO A 295 2.53 8.30 -26.88
N ILE A 296 2.37 9.47 -26.25
CA ILE A 296 1.31 9.75 -25.29
C ILE A 296 0.13 10.35 -26.07
N ALA A 297 -1.06 9.78 -25.93
CA ALA A 297 -2.27 10.30 -26.54
C ALA A 297 -2.75 11.57 -25.82
N GLU A 298 -3.72 12.27 -26.40
CA GLU A 298 -4.30 13.51 -25.85
C GLU A 298 -4.94 13.32 -24.46
N ASP A 299 -5.38 12.10 -24.13
CA ASP A 299 -5.96 11.70 -22.86
C ASP A 299 -4.94 11.08 -21.88
N GLY A 300 -3.65 11.22 -22.15
CA GLY A 300 -2.58 10.67 -21.32
C GLY A 300 -2.34 9.18 -21.48
N SER A 301 -3.10 8.50 -22.34
CA SER A 301 -2.90 7.06 -22.53
C SER A 301 -1.74 6.75 -23.45
N VAL A 302 -1.13 5.58 -23.23
CA VAL A 302 -0.12 4.94 -24.08
C VAL A 302 -0.55 3.51 -24.37
N ARG A 303 0.04 2.91 -25.44
CA ARG A 303 -0.18 1.50 -25.76
C ARG A 303 1.00 0.65 -25.31
N ILE A 304 0.72 -0.35 -24.48
CA ILE A 304 1.65 -1.40 -24.05
C ILE A 304 0.97 -2.75 -24.27
N ASP A 305 1.61 -3.66 -25.00
CA ASP A 305 1.15 -5.06 -25.15
C ASP A 305 -0.33 -5.17 -25.55
N ASN A 306 -0.78 -4.37 -26.50
CA ASN A 306 -2.17 -4.22 -26.95
C ASN A 306 -3.15 -3.62 -25.92
N ASN A 307 -2.70 -3.27 -24.74
CA ASN A 307 -3.50 -2.56 -23.74
C ASN A 307 -3.30 -1.05 -23.87
N ARG A 308 -4.35 -0.29 -23.54
CA ARG A 308 -4.30 1.16 -23.42
C ARG A 308 -4.27 1.48 -21.93
N VAL A 309 -3.16 2.04 -21.46
CA VAL A 309 -2.92 2.36 -20.04
C VAL A 309 -2.43 3.78 -19.91
N GLU A 310 -2.42 4.33 -18.71
CA GLU A 310 -1.87 5.64 -18.45
C GLU A 310 -0.35 5.66 -18.63
N TYR A 311 0.22 6.77 -19.13
CA TYR A 311 1.67 6.88 -19.40
C TYR A 311 2.54 6.71 -18.14
N THR A 312 2.00 6.95 -16.98
CA THR A 312 2.68 6.76 -15.67
C THR A 312 3.12 5.33 -15.44
N GLU A 313 2.45 4.35 -16.04
CA GLU A 313 2.84 2.94 -16.01
C GLU A 313 4.29 2.71 -16.50
N PHE A 314 4.78 3.51 -17.44
CA PHE A 314 6.18 3.44 -17.87
C PHE A 314 7.16 3.83 -16.76
N THR A 315 6.80 4.82 -15.96
CA THR A 315 7.59 5.23 -14.79
C THR A 315 7.59 4.13 -13.73
N GLU A 316 6.44 3.49 -13.52
CA GLU A 316 6.28 2.45 -12.51
C GLU A 316 7.00 1.14 -12.83
N ARG A 317 7.26 0.86 -14.09
CA ARG A 317 8.10 -0.29 -14.49
C ARG A 317 9.60 -0.09 -14.25
N LYS A 318 10.02 1.14 -13.90
CA LYS A 318 11.40 1.50 -13.62
C LYS A 318 11.70 1.45 -12.13
N GLN A 319 12.98 1.33 -11.79
CA GLN A 319 13.46 1.44 -10.42
C GLN A 319 13.85 2.89 -10.07
N CYS A 320 13.95 3.20 -8.79
CA CYS A 320 14.30 4.54 -8.31
C CYS A 320 15.68 5.05 -8.75
N THR A 321 16.53 4.21 -9.34
CA THR A 321 17.84 4.56 -9.87
C THR A 321 17.89 4.66 -11.39
N ASP A 322 16.80 4.32 -12.07
CA ASP A 322 16.71 4.31 -13.52
C ASP A 322 16.54 5.72 -14.09
N ARG A 323 16.43 5.78 -15.41
CA ARG A 323 16.17 7.01 -16.17
C ARG A 323 14.99 6.78 -17.08
N ILE A 324 14.27 7.86 -17.36
CA ILE A 324 13.21 7.87 -18.36
C ILE A 324 13.52 8.93 -19.41
N VAL A 325 13.22 8.62 -20.66
CA VAL A 325 13.41 9.52 -21.80
C VAL A 325 12.06 10.09 -22.22
N LEU A 326 11.92 11.41 -22.18
CA LEU A 326 10.72 12.13 -22.58
C LEU A 326 10.97 12.89 -23.87
N SER A 327 10.01 12.86 -24.80
CA SER A 327 9.92 13.86 -25.86
C SER A 327 8.93 14.92 -25.39
N VAL A 328 9.37 16.16 -25.34
CA VAL A 328 8.63 17.27 -24.74
C VAL A 328 8.46 18.39 -25.75
N TRP A 329 7.24 18.91 -25.89
CA TRP A 329 6.97 20.14 -26.62
C TRP A 329 7.12 21.32 -25.66
N ARG A 330 8.12 22.16 -25.95
CA ARG A 330 8.51 23.31 -25.15
C ARG A 330 8.83 24.48 -26.06
N ASP A 331 8.27 25.64 -25.79
CA ASP A 331 8.50 26.85 -26.61
C ASP A 331 8.31 26.63 -28.12
N ARG A 332 7.28 25.83 -28.47
CA ARG A 332 6.92 25.43 -29.85
C ARG A 332 8.01 24.62 -30.56
N LYS A 333 8.79 23.86 -29.82
CA LYS A 333 9.81 22.94 -30.34
C LYS A 333 9.76 21.62 -29.60
N THR A 334 10.10 20.55 -30.29
CA THR A 334 10.26 19.23 -29.65
C THR A 334 11.69 19.11 -29.11
N GLU A 335 11.80 18.77 -27.83
CA GLU A 335 13.06 18.52 -27.14
C GLU A 335 13.07 17.11 -26.52
N GLY A 336 14.22 16.41 -26.57
CA GLY A 336 14.45 15.18 -25.83
C GLY A 336 14.98 15.51 -24.43
N ILE A 337 14.31 15.03 -23.41
CA ILE A 337 14.67 15.27 -22.00
C ILE A 337 14.88 13.94 -21.30
N ILE A 338 15.98 13.80 -20.56
CA ILE A 338 16.26 12.64 -19.70
C ILE A 338 15.98 13.01 -18.27
N VAL A 339 15.09 12.27 -17.61
CA VAL A 339 14.75 12.45 -16.21
C VAL A 339 15.34 11.29 -15.39
N PRO A 340 16.31 11.53 -14.51
CA PRO A 340 16.76 10.52 -13.56
C PRO A 340 15.65 10.30 -12.53
N LEU A 341 15.22 9.06 -12.40
CA LEU A 341 14.16 8.69 -11.48
C LEU A 341 14.70 8.58 -10.06
N LYS A 342 13.91 9.00 -9.11
CA LYS A 342 14.20 8.89 -7.68
C LYS A 342 12.93 8.61 -6.91
N ARG A 343 13.09 7.97 -5.76
CA ARG A 343 12.01 7.89 -4.79
C ARG A 343 11.56 9.29 -4.43
N LYS A 344 10.26 9.50 -4.41
CA LYS A 344 9.67 10.73 -3.92
C LYS A 344 9.70 10.70 -2.40
N PRO A 345 10.46 11.58 -1.73
CA PRO A 345 10.27 11.78 -0.31
C PRO A 345 8.87 12.38 -0.15
N ASP A 346 8.02 11.70 0.58
CA ASP A 346 6.75 12.28 1.00
C ASP A 346 6.96 12.88 2.41
N PRO A 347 7.26 14.19 2.52
CA PRO A 347 7.51 14.83 3.81
C PRO A 347 6.25 14.86 4.68
N PHE A 348 5.09 14.62 4.09
CA PHE A 348 3.81 14.56 4.78
C PHE A 348 3.14 13.23 4.50
N ILE A 349 2.71 12.60 5.55
CA ILE A 349 2.08 11.30 5.48
C ILE A 349 0.62 11.49 5.12
N PHE A 350 0.32 11.49 3.81
CA PHE A 350 -1.06 11.39 3.31
C PHE A 350 -1.56 9.96 3.34
N ARG A 351 -0.64 8.99 3.45
CA ARG A 351 -0.90 7.57 3.52
C ARG A 351 -1.26 7.15 4.93
N GLN A 352 -1.97 6.05 5.06
CA GLN A 352 -2.05 5.32 6.30
C GLN A 352 -0.63 4.85 6.67
N THR A 353 -0.19 5.16 7.88
CA THR A 353 1.04 4.60 8.45
C THR A 353 0.72 3.25 9.04
N TYR A 354 1.37 2.22 8.49
CA TYR A 354 1.32 0.86 9.00
C TYR A 354 2.65 0.55 9.69
N ASP A 355 2.63 -0.37 10.67
CA ASP A 355 3.82 -0.93 11.33
C ASP A 355 4.66 0.11 12.10
N GLU A 356 4.25 1.37 12.14
CA GLU A 356 4.96 2.47 12.79
C GLU A 356 4.12 3.06 13.92
N LYS A 357 4.77 3.34 15.03
CA LYS A 357 4.13 4.02 16.17
C LYS A 357 3.99 5.52 15.90
N PRO A 358 2.85 6.15 16.26
CA PRO A 358 2.68 7.59 16.12
C PRO A 358 3.77 8.37 16.85
N GLU A 359 4.24 9.46 16.24
CA GLU A 359 5.05 10.45 16.93
C GLU A 359 4.16 11.32 17.80
N TYR A 360 4.64 11.70 18.98
CA TYR A 360 3.95 12.64 19.85
C TYR A 360 4.90 13.37 20.80
N PHE A 361 4.42 14.51 21.31
CA PHE A 361 5.10 15.28 22.33
C PHE A 361 4.07 15.86 23.33
N ILE A 362 4.36 15.76 24.63
CA ILE A 362 3.49 16.24 25.69
C ILE A 362 4.26 17.28 26.51
N ALA A 363 3.62 18.43 26.75
CA ALA A 363 4.14 19.46 27.63
C ALA A 363 3.00 20.17 28.36
N GLY A 364 3.06 20.27 29.68
CA GLY A 364 1.98 20.82 30.51
C GLY A 364 0.64 20.12 30.28
N GLY A 365 0.66 18.85 29.85
CA GLY A 365 -0.52 18.08 29.49
C GLY A 365 -1.12 18.38 28.12
N LEU A 366 -0.55 19.29 27.33
CA LEU A 366 -0.90 19.50 25.93
C LEU A 366 -0.25 18.42 25.08
N VAL A 367 -1.03 17.75 24.23
CA VAL A 367 -0.56 16.67 23.36
C VAL A 367 -0.42 17.18 21.93
N PHE A 368 0.75 17.06 21.38
CA PHE A 368 1.08 17.44 20.00
C PHE A 368 1.42 16.22 19.18
N GLU A 369 0.93 16.17 17.94
CA GLU A 369 1.21 15.11 16.97
C GLU A 369 1.43 15.70 15.58
N PRO A 370 2.21 15.05 14.71
CA PRO A 370 2.19 15.38 13.29
C PRO A 370 0.82 15.08 12.69
N LEU A 371 0.32 16.00 11.83
CA LEU A 371 -0.86 15.73 11.04
C LEU A 371 -0.64 14.47 10.19
N SER A 372 -1.46 13.48 10.40
CA SER A 372 -1.42 12.21 9.69
C SER A 372 -2.84 11.75 9.32
N ARG A 373 -2.95 10.85 8.33
CA ARG A 373 -4.23 10.23 8.01
C ARG A 373 -4.79 9.45 9.20
N GLY A 374 -3.92 8.74 9.95
CA GLY A 374 -4.35 8.02 11.16
C GLY A 374 -5.01 8.94 12.17
N TYR A 375 -4.46 10.13 12.39
CA TYR A 375 -5.09 11.14 13.25
C TYR A 375 -6.41 11.67 12.68
N LEU A 376 -6.45 12.02 11.38
CA LEU A 376 -7.69 12.52 10.75
C LEU A 376 -8.85 11.52 10.86
N VAL A 377 -8.59 10.24 10.76
CA VAL A 377 -9.62 9.19 10.93
C VAL A 377 -10.19 9.20 12.37
N THR A 378 -9.41 9.57 13.38
CA THR A 378 -9.89 9.62 14.77
C THR A 378 -10.90 10.74 15.01
N LEU A 379 -10.89 11.80 14.19
CA LEU A 379 -11.77 12.95 14.33
C LEU A 379 -13.24 12.62 14.03
N GLY A 380 -13.53 11.62 13.20
CA GLY A 380 -14.89 11.18 12.91
C GLY A 380 -15.83 12.35 12.61
N ASN A 381 -16.86 12.54 13.45
CA ASN A 381 -17.84 13.62 13.31
C ASN A 381 -17.27 15.03 13.58
N GLU A 382 -16.13 15.14 14.26
CA GLU A 382 -15.47 16.44 14.51
C GLU A 382 -14.86 17.04 13.24
N LEU A 383 -14.75 16.28 12.15
CA LEU A 383 -14.34 16.77 10.83
C LEU A 383 -15.17 17.93 10.30
N ASN A 384 -16.38 18.14 10.83
CA ASN A 384 -17.24 19.26 10.47
C ASN A 384 -16.90 20.59 11.20
N THR A 385 -15.95 20.58 12.14
CA THR A 385 -15.50 21.80 12.81
C THR A 385 -14.56 22.62 11.92
N PRO A 386 -14.55 23.98 12.01
CA PRO A 386 -13.65 24.81 11.20
C PRO A 386 -12.17 24.43 11.34
N ALA A 387 -11.72 24.07 12.54
CA ALA A 387 -10.34 23.65 12.78
C ALA A 387 -10.01 22.34 12.04
N ALA A 388 -10.86 21.32 12.15
CA ALA A 388 -10.69 20.05 11.46
C ALA A 388 -10.80 20.18 9.94
N GLN A 389 -11.68 21.07 9.43
CA GLN A 389 -11.75 21.41 8.00
C GLN A 389 -10.42 21.99 7.48
N ARG A 390 -9.71 22.78 8.31
CA ARG A 390 -8.37 23.27 7.96
C ARG A 390 -7.37 22.11 7.86
N LEU A 391 -7.44 21.12 8.74
CA LEU A 391 -6.58 19.92 8.67
C LEU A 391 -6.86 19.11 7.41
N LEU A 392 -8.13 18.91 7.05
CA LEU A 392 -8.52 18.25 5.80
C LEU A 392 -7.99 19.01 4.58
N TYR A 393 -8.16 20.34 4.55
CA TYR A 393 -7.63 21.17 3.47
C TYR A 393 -6.13 20.97 3.34
N VAL A 394 -5.37 21.06 4.43
CA VAL A 394 -3.92 20.86 4.42
C VAL A 394 -3.56 19.46 3.94
N SER A 395 -4.27 18.42 4.40
CA SER A 395 -3.99 17.04 3.98
C SER A 395 -4.20 16.79 2.48
N HIS A 396 -5.05 17.55 1.80
CA HIS A 396 -5.32 17.38 0.37
C HIS A 396 -4.53 18.36 -0.50
N TYR A 397 -4.36 19.59 -0.05
CA TYR A 397 -3.89 20.69 -0.89
C TYR A 397 -2.51 21.23 -0.52
N ALA A 398 -1.88 20.72 0.54
CA ALA A 398 -0.59 21.26 0.99
C ALA A 398 0.50 21.27 -0.09
N LYS A 399 0.51 20.24 -0.95
CA LYS A 399 1.45 20.16 -2.09
C LYS A 399 1.11 21.17 -3.16
N VAL A 400 -0.17 21.28 -3.52
CA VAL A 400 -0.68 22.16 -4.58
C VAL A 400 -0.44 23.62 -4.21
N ASP A 401 -0.71 23.99 -2.97
CA ASP A 401 -0.60 25.37 -2.47
C ASP A 401 0.79 25.70 -1.90
N ASN A 402 1.79 24.82 -2.10
CA ASN A 402 3.15 24.98 -1.58
C ASN A 402 3.23 25.22 -0.07
N LEU A 403 2.27 24.76 0.72
CA LEU A 403 2.26 24.91 2.18
C LEU A 403 3.36 24.07 2.85
N THR A 404 3.94 23.13 2.10
CA THR A 404 5.05 22.27 2.51
C THR A 404 6.40 23.01 2.50
N ARG A 405 6.46 24.21 1.90
CA ARG A 405 7.71 24.93 1.77
C ARG A 405 8.29 25.31 3.12
N GLY A 406 9.48 24.79 3.41
CA GLY A 406 10.24 25.12 4.62
C GLY A 406 9.76 24.37 5.88
N ARG A 407 8.91 23.34 5.76
CA ARG A 407 8.52 22.48 6.88
C ARG A 407 8.52 20.99 6.45
N GLN A 408 8.73 20.11 7.41
CA GLN A 408 8.71 18.66 7.23
C GLN A 408 7.40 18.05 7.70
N GLN A 409 6.73 18.67 8.68
CA GLN A 409 5.49 18.18 9.28
C GLN A 409 4.57 19.38 9.60
N PHE A 410 3.27 19.13 9.63
CA PHE A 410 2.30 20.01 10.27
C PHE A 410 2.05 19.46 11.67
N VAL A 411 2.51 20.17 12.69
CA VAL A 411 2.33 19.77 14.10
C VAL A 411 0.99 20.30 14.59
N VAL A 412 0.16 19.44 15.14
CA VAL A 412 -1.20 19.73 15.57
C VAL A 412 -1.29 19.57 17.09
N LEU A 413 -2.00 20.49 17.77
CA LEU A 413 -2.46 20.26 19.14
C LEU A 413 -3.68 19.35 19.08
N THR A 414 -3.50 18.07 19.37
CA THR A 414 -4.54 17.04 19.18
C THR A 414 -5.46 16.90 20.39
N SER A 415 -4.90 17.00 21.57
CA SER A 415 -5.69 16.83 22.80
C SER A 415 -5.03 17.49 24.02
N ARG A 416 -5.73 17.45 25.14
CA ARG A 416 -5.28 17.90 26.44
C ARG A 416 -5.50 16.79 27.46
N LEU A 417 -4.52 16.54 28.28
CA LEU A 417 -4.61 15.76 29.50
C LEU A 417 -5.01 16.71 30.65
N PRO A 418 -6.26 16.71 31.11
CA PRO A 418 -6.75 17.69 32.08
C PRO A 418 -5.90 17.72 33.35
N HIS A 419 -5.43 18.92 33.69
CA HIS A 419 -4.69 19.22 34.91
C HIS A 419 -4.92 20.69 35.27
N PRO A 420 -4.81 21.13 36.56
CA PRO A 420 -5.00 22.52 36.96
C PRO A 420 -4.21 23.53 36.13
N ILE A 421 -2.99 23.19 35.70
CA ILE A 421 -2.11 24.05 34.90
C ILE A 421 -2.68 24.39 33.51
N ASN A 422 -3.51 23.53 32.94
CA ASN A 422 -4.02 23.69 31.57
C ASN A 422 -5.54 23.82 31.48
N THR A 423 -6.20 24.17 32.56
CA THR A 423 -7.69 24.22 32.68
C THR A 423 -8.34 25.06 31.55
N TYR A 424 -7.70 26.15 31.14
CA TYR A 424 -8.26 27.08 30.16
C TYR A 424 -7.72 26.90 28.73
N CYS A 425 -7.08 25.75 28.42
CA CYS A 425 -6.39 25.52 27.15
C CYS A 425 -7.22 24.74 26.13
N SER A 426 -8.55 24.67 26.23
CA SER A 426 -9.41 23.84 25.38
C SER A 426 -9.78 24.45 24.01
N SER A 427 -9.53 25.75 23.80
CA SER A 427 -9.99 26.48 22.60
C SER A 427 -9.10 26.30 21.36
N HIS A 428 -7.99 25.56 21.45
CA HIS A 428 -6.99 25.46 20.39
C HIS A 428 -6.83 24.06 19.81
N PHE A 429 -7.75 23.14 20.11
CA PHE A 429 -7.67 21.77 19.58
C PHE A 429 -7.84 21.73 18.07
N ASN A 430 -7.20 20.77 17.43
CA ASN A 430 -7.18 20.58 15.98
C ASN A 430 -6.58 21.77 15.21
N GLN A 431 -5.77 22.59 15.86
CA GLN A 431 -5.09 23.69 15.20
C GLN A 431 -3.61 23.37 14.95
N ILE A 432 -3.11 23.84 13.80
CA ILE A 432 -1.71 23.67 13.39
C ILE A 432 -0.84 24.67 14.14
N LEU A 433 0.18 24.17 14.81
CA LEU A 433 1.14 24.96 15.56
C LEU A 433 2.09 25.69 14.62
N ALA A 434 2.11 27.01 14.71
CA ALA A 434 3.00 27.87 13.91
C ALA A 434 4.34 28.13 14.60
N SER A 435 4.30 28.45 15.91
CA SER A 435 5.51 28.74 16.68
C SER A 435 5.31 28.50 18.17
N VAL A 436 6.42 28.26 18.87
CA VAL A 436 6.49 28.22 20.34
C VAL A 436 7.61 29.16 20.78
N ASN A 437 7.31 30.08 21.70
CA ASN A 437 8.28 31.06 22.21
C ASN A 437 9.03 31.85 21.13
N GLY A 438 8.32 32.17 20.02
CA GLY A 438 8.90 32.85 18.87
C GLY A 438 9.72 31.98 17.91
N MET A 439 9.96 30.71 18.22
CA MET A 439 10.60 29.75 17.33
C MET A 439 9.56 29.07 16.45
N ALA A 440 9.70 29.17 15.14
CA ALA A 440 8.85 28.49 14.18
C ALA A 440 8.97 26.95 14.32
N ILE A 441 7.84 26.26 14.32
CA ILE A 441 7.78 24.80 14.39
C ILE A 441 7.61 24.25 12.97
N ARG A 442 8.59 23.47 12.54
CA ARG A 442 8.65 22.86 11.21
C ARG A 442 8.45 21.34 11.24
N GLN A 443 8.71 20.75 12.39
CA GLN A 443 8.56 19.33 12.71
C GLN A 443 8.37 19.16 14.22
N ILE A 444 7.84 18.01 14.65
CA ILE A 444 7.53 17.80 16.07
C ILE A 444 8.78 17.78 16.96
N SER A 445 9.91 17.36 16.44
CA SER A 445 11.19 17.34 17.16
C SER A 445 11.78 18.75 17.45
N ASP A 446 11.17 19.82 16.92
CA ASP A 446 11.55 21.20 17.24
C ASP A 446 11.03 21.64 18.63
N LEU A 447 9.98 20.99 19.15
CA LEU A 447 9.27 21.37 20.38
C LEU A 447 10.17 21.42 21.61
N PRO A 448 11.04 20.42 21.90
CA PRO A 448 11.90 20.46 23.06
C PRO A 448 12.83 21.68 23.09
N GLU A 449 13.38 22.05 21.93
CA GLU A 449 14.27 23.21 21.83
C GLU A 449 13.51 24.53 21.91
N ALA A 450 12.31 24.60 21.33
CA ALA A 450 11.46 25.78 21.42
C ALA A 450 10.98 26.08 22.86
N LEU A 451 10.71 25.03 23.65
CA LEU A 451 10.31 25.20 25.06
C LEU A 451 11.44 25.70 25.95
N LYS A 452 12.70 25.40 25.65
CA LYS A 452 13.84 25.95 26.39
C LYS A 452 13.94 27.48 26.30
N LYS A 453 13.29 28.10 25.28
CA LYS A 453 13.33 29.54 25.01
C LYS A 453 12.16 30.30 25.63
N SER A 454 11.71 29.90 26.85
CA SER A 454 10.60 30.58 27.52
C SER A 454 10.85 32.09 27.66
N THR A 455 9.80 32.90 27.46
CA THR A 455 9.87 34.35 27.52
C THR A 455 9.06 34.86 28.73
N GLY A 456 9.68 35.56 29.64
CA GLY A 456 9.01 36.12 30.80
C GLY A 456 8.44 35.09 31.78
N GLY A 457 8.93 33.82 31.76
CA GLY A 457 8.43 32.74 32.60
C GLY A 457 7.24 32.00 32.03
N PHE A 458 6.87 32.27 30.77
CA PHE A 458 5.74 31.63 30.12
C PHE A 458 6.15 30.90 28.84
N HIS A 459 5.42 29.84 28.49
CA HIS A 459 5.39 29.23 27.17
C HIS A 459 4.26 29.83 26.36
N LEU A 460 4.60 30.35 25.18
CA LEU A 460 3.70 31.00 24.26
C LEU A 460 3.56 30.17 22.99
N PHE A 461 2.40 29.53 22.81
CA PHE A 461 2.06 28.74 21.62
C PHE A 461 1.19 29.58 20.69
N ARG A 462 1.60 29.69 19.42
CA ARG A 462 0.83 30.36 18.37
C ARG A 462 0.42 29.36 17.29
N PHE A 463 -0.81 29.51 16.82
CA PHE A 463 -1.41 28.60 15.84
C PHE A 463 -1.69 29.31 14.53
N GLU A 464 -1.71 28.57 13.41
CA GLU A 464 -1.99 29.12 12.10
C GLU A 464 -3.44 29.65 12.03
N GLY A 465 -3.61 30.87 11.52
CA GLY A 465 -4.93 31.48 11.36
C GLY A 465 -5.65 31.83 12.67
N ASN A 466 -4.93 31.84 13.80
CA ASN A 466 -5.48 32.23 15.10
C ASN A 466 -4.53 33.21 15.79
N ASP A 467 -4.97 34.44 15.98
CA ASP A 467 -4.16 35.51 16.61
C ASP A 467 -4.10 35.35 18.15
N ASN A 468 -4.99 34.55 18.75
CA ASN A 468 -4.99 34.30 20.17
C ASN A 468 -3.97 33.22 20.55
N PRO A 469 -2.91 33.53 21.31
CA PRO A 469 -1.97 32.54 21.75
C PRO A 469 -2.53 31.69 22.89
N LEU A 470 -2.06 30.43 22.99
CA LEU A 470 -2.19 29.63 24.19
C LEU A 470 -0.97 29.88 25.07
N ILE A 471 -1.18 30.15 26.36
CA ILE A 471 -0.11 30.51 27.30
C ILE A 471 -0.14 29.56 28.49
N LEU A 472 1.03 29.03 28.83
CA LEU A 472 1.26 28.25 30.07
C LEU A 472 2.36 28.89 30.89
N ASP A 473 2.25 28.83 32.22
CA ASP A 473 3.39 29.09 33.12
C ASP A 473 4.45 28.00 32.90
N ALA A 474 5.66 28.43 32.49
CA ALA A 474 6.70 27.50 32.07
C ALA A 474 7.20 26.61 33.21
N ARG A 475 7.38 27.20 34.41
CA ARG A 475 7.87 26.48 35.56
C ARG A 475 6.81 25.51 36.14
N ALA A 476 5.56 25.99 36.20
CA ALA A 476 4.47 25.15 36.66
C ALA A 476 4.16 23.99 35.72
N ALA A 477 4.28 24.21 34.39
CA ALA A 477 4.12 23.15 33.40
C ALA A 477 5.21 22.08 33.53
N GLU A 478 6.48 22.47 33.65
CA GLU A 478 7.60 21.54 33.82
C GLU A 478 7.46 20.71 35.11
N GLN A 479 6.99 21.33 36.21
CA GLN A 479 6.75 20.63 37.47
C GLN A 479 5.58 19.66 37.39
N ALA A 480 4.55 20.00 36.63
CA ALA A 480 3.34 19.16 36.47
C ALA A 480 3.54 17.99 35.49
N ASP A 481 4.50 18.03 34.60
CA ASP A 481 4.66 17.01 33.54
C ASP A 481 4.79 15.59 34.12
N GLY A 482 5.61 15.40 35.14
CA GLY A 482 5.76 14.09 35.78
C GLY A 482 4.49 13.57 36.47
N GLU A 483 3.73 14.45 37.13
CA GLU A 483 2.45 14.13 37.73
C GLU A 483 1.40 13.77 36.70
N ILE A 484 1.30 14.54 35.64
CA ILE A 484 0.39 14.29 34.51
C ILE A 484 0.68 12.94 33.87
N LEU A 485 1.93 12.65 33.54
CA LEU A 485 2.31 11.37 32.93
C LEU A 485 1.94 10.19 33.84
N ALA A 486 2.18 10.31 35.15
CA ALA A 486 1.82 9.28 36.12
C ALA A 486 0.30 9.11 36.27
N GLN A 487 -0.45 10.22 36.34
CA GLN A 487 -1.92 10.20 36.45
C GLN A 487 -2.59 9.51 35.25
N TYR A 488 -2.08 9.71 34.03
CA TYR A 488 -2.64 9.15 32.81
C TYR A 488 -1.94 7.87 32.35
N ASN A 489 -1.04 7.28 33.13
CA ASN A 489 -0.27 6.07 32.80
C ASN A 489 0.47 6.17 31.47
N ILE A 490 1.11 7.31 31.21
CA ILE A 490 1.84 7.56 29.98
C ILE A 490 3.32 7.22 30.20
N PRO A 491 3.92 6.32 29.41
CA PRO A 491 5.26 5.80 29.68
C PRO A 491 6.38 6.82 29.38
N ALA A 492 6.13 7.78 28.49
CA ALA A 492 7.10 8.82 28.14
C ALA A 492 6.40 10.07 27.61
N ALA A 493 6.97 11.26 27.86
CA ALA A 493 6.45 12.54 27.39
C ALA A 493 6.55 12.72 25.87
N GLN A 494 7.37 11.90 25.19
CA GLN A 494 7.61 12.06 23.76
C GLN A 494 8.00 10.76 23.10
N ARG A 495 7.70 10.69 21.80
CA ARG A 495 8.21 9.70 20.86
C ARG A 495 8.41 10.38 19.52
N PHE A 496 9.63 10.36 19.01
CA PHE A 496 9.97 10.82 17.68
C PHE A 496 10.36 9.62 16.82
N ALA A 497 10.14 9.70 15.51
CA ALA A 497 10.62 8.70 14.57
C ALA A 497 12.14 8.55 14.71
N ALA A 498 12.63 7.33 14.70
CA ALA A 498 14.05 7.09 14.64
C ALA A 498 14.58 7.70 13.33
N VAL A 499 15.61 8.52 13.41
CA VAL A 499 16.31 8.97 12.20
C VAL A 499 16.83 7.72 11.50
N LYS A 500 16.21 7.34 10.37
CA LYS A 500 16.74 6.25 9.53
C LYS A 500 18.10 6.74 9.03
N GLU A 501 19.17 6.31 9.69
CA GLU A 501 20.52 6.53 9.16
C GLU A 501 20.54 5.93 7.76
N LYS A 502 20.76 6.77 6.75
CA LYS A 502 21.08 6.31 5.41
C LYS A 502 22.36 5.48 5.56
N LYS A 503 22.25 4.17 5.44
CA LYS A 503 23.42 3.37 5.12
C LYS A 503 23.95 3.90 3.79
N GLN A 504 25.12 4.55 3.87
CA GLN A 504 25.87 5.03 2.72
C GLN A 504 26.30 3.85 1.86
#